data_22a9b110f2ec5b28c58bdb3745d523f9
#
_entry.id   22a9b110f2ec5b28c58bdb3745d523f9
#
_cell.length_a   1.000
_cell.length_b   1.000
_cell.length_c   1.000
_cell.angle_alpha   90.00
_cell.angle_beta   90.00
_cell.angle_gamma   90.00
#
_symmetry.space_group_name_H-M   'P 1'
#
loop_
_entity.id
_entity.type
_entity.pdbx_description
1 polymer ?
#
loop_
_entity_poly.entity_id
_entity_poly.type
_entity_poly.pdbx_seq_one_letter_code
_entity_poly.pdbx_strand_id
1 'polypeptide(L)'
;MNSKHQEMDAVVNEIYTAMQQQEHLQSTLFVLCGDHGMNEAGNHGGSSAGETSPALLFMSPKLEALGKKSESPVEPFDDLQYYRTIEQADITPTLAGLLGMPIPLNSLGVFIPEFLDMWESGEYF
;
A
#
# COMPACT_ATOMS: atom_id res chain seq x y z
N MET A 1 -7.50 -13.18 -18.90
CA MET A 1 -7.25 -12.47 -17.64
C MET A 1 -5.99 -12.95 -16.95
N ASN A 2 -5.80 -14.24 -16.71
CA ASN A 2 -4.63 -14.75 -15.97
C ASN A 2 -3.25 -14.32 -16.52
N SER A 3 -3.06 -14.22 -17.84
CA SER A 3 -1.77 -13.84 -18.43
C SER A 3 -1.38 -12.39 -18.11
N LYS A 4 -2.34 -11.46 -18.10
CA LYS A 4 -2.07 -10.06 -17.77
C LYS A 4 -1.78 -9.85 -16.28
N HIS A 5 -2.46 -10.58 -15.40
CA HIS A 5 -2.13 -10.56 -13.98
C HIS A 5 -0.71 -11.08 -13.73
N GLN A 6 -0.31 -12.17 -14.41
CA GLN A 6 1.05 -12.70 -14.31
C GLN A 6 2.12 -11.73 -14.84
N GLU A 7 1.82 -11.01 -15.95
CA GLU A 7 2.72 -9.96 -16.47
C GLU A 7 2.90 -8.83 -15.46
N MET A 8 1.82 -8.35 -14.83
CA MET A 8 1.88 -7.29 -13.82
C MET A 8 2.59 -7.75 -12.55
N ASP A 9 2.31 -8.96 -12.09
CA ASP A 9 2.98 -9.57 -10.95
C ASP A 9 4.50 -9.70 -11.19
N ALA A 10 4.89 -10.09 -12.40
CA ALA A 10 6.29 -10.15 -12.79
C ALA A 10 6.98 -8.78 -12.74
N VAL A 11 6.31 -7.70 -13.15
CA VAL A 11 6.85 -6.32 -13.06
C VAL A 11 7.05 -5.92 -11.60
N VAL A 12 6.07 -6.18 -10.73
CA VAL A 12 6.18 -5.90 -9.30
C VAL A 12 7.34 -6.68 -8.68
N ASN A 13 7.45 -7.96 -9.01
CA ASN A 13 8.53 -8.81 -8.54
C ASN A 13 9.91 -8.33 -9.00
N GLU A 14 10.05 -7.87 -10.25
CA GLU A 14 11.30 -7.31 -10.78
C GLU A 14 11.72 -6.06 -10.01
N ILE A 15 10.80 -5.13 -9.78
CA ILE A 15 11.05 -3.90 -9.02
C ILE A 15 11.49 -4.25 -7.59
N TYR A 16 10.72 -5.09 -6.90
CA TYR A 16 11.02 -5.44 -5.51
C TYR A 16 12.34 -6.21 -5.37
N THR A 17 12.63 -7.11 -6.30
CA THR A 17 13.92 -7.81 -6.37
C THR A 17 15.09 -6.83 -6.53
N ALA A 18 14.93 -5.83 -7.41
CA ALA A 18 15.95 -4.79 -7.57
C ALA A 18 16.16 -3.99 -6.27
N MET A 19 15.08 -3.67 -5.55
CA MET A 19 15.16 -2.98 -4.25
C MET A 19 15.91 -3.81 -3.19
N GLN A 20 15.74 -5.11 -3.19
CA GLN A 20 16.46 -6.01 -2.28
C GLN A 20 17.94 -6.18 -2.63
N GLN A 21 18.28 -6.17 -3.91
CA GLN A 21 19.62 -6.48 -4.39
C GLN A 21 20.54 -5.26 -4.55
N GLN A 22 19.97 -4.07 -4.76
CA GLN A 22 20.74 -2.85 -5.03
C GLN A 22 20.78 -1.96 -3.79
N GLU A 23 21.98 -1.72 -3.25
CA GLU A 23 22.21 -0.98 -2.02
C GLU A 23 21.52 0.39 -2.00
N HIS A 24 21.58 1.14 -3.10
CA HIS A 24 20.97 2.47 -3.19
C HIS A 24 19.44 2.45 -3.24
N LEU A 25 18.81 1.29 -3.41
CA LEU A 25 17.35 1.12 -3.43
C LEU A 25 16.78 0.55 -2.12
N GLN A 26 17.62 0.11 -1.19
CA GLN A 26 17.16 -0.56 0.03
C GLN A 26 16.30 0.33 0.95
N SER A 27 16.43 1.65 0.84
CA SER A 27 15.59 2.62 1.55
C SER A 27 14.41 3.15 0.73
N THR A 28 14.16 2.59 -0.44
CA THR A 28 13.05 3.00 -1.30
C THR A 28 11.73 2.45 -0.74
N LEU A 29 10.71 3.29 -0.71
CA LEU A 29 9.33 2.88 -0.47
C LEU A 29 8.62 2.70 -1.82
N PHE A 30 8.22 1.48 -2.12
CA PHE A 30 7.41 1.16 -3.30
C PHE A 30 5.94 1.16 -2.90
N VAL A 31 5.15 1.99 -3.55
CA VAL A 31 3.70 2.09 -3.32
C VAL A 31 2.98 1.58 -4.55
N LEU A 32 2.17 0.55 -4.37
CA LEU A 32 1.33 -0.03 -5.41
C LEU A 32 -0.13 0.16 -5.01
N CYS A 33 -0.92 0.80 -5.87
CA CYS A 33 -2.34 1.00 -5.63
C CYS A 33 -3.15 0.85 -6.92
N GLY A 34 -4.39 0.40 -6.79
CA GLY A 34 -5.40 0.57 -7.83
C GLY A 34 -6.04 1.95 -7.74
N ASP A 35 -6.36 2.55 -8.87
CA ASP A 35 -7.11 3.81 -8.94
C ASP A 35 -8.58 3.62 -8.53
N HIS A 36 -9.14 2.46 -8.83
CA HIS A 36 -10.44 1.97 -8.41
C HIS A 36 -10.48 0.45 -8.49
N GLY A 37 -11.52 -0.14 -7.95
CA GLY A 37 -11.79 -1.56 -8.08
C GLY A 37 -12.73 -1.87 -9.25
N MET A 38 -13.19 -3.12 -9.28
CA MET A 38 -14.07 -3.64 -10.33
C MET A 38 -14.99 -4.71 -9.72
N ASN A 39 -16.24 -4.75 -10.16
CA ASN A 39 -17.14 -5.83 -9.76
C ASN A 39 -16.92 -7.09 -10.61
N GLU A 40 -17.57 -8.19 -10.24
CA GLU A 40 -17.43 -9.48 -10.93
C GLU A 40 -17.84 -9.44 -12.40
N ALA A 41 -18.73 -8.54 -12.79
CA ALA A 41 -19.16 -8.35 -14.18
C ALA A 41 -18.19 -7.50 -15.00
N GLY A 42 -17.13 -6.95 -14.37
CA GLY A 42 -16.16 -6.10 -15.02
C GLY A 42 -16.56 -4.62 -15.10
N ASN A 43 -17.59 -4.20 -14.39
CA ASN A 43 -18.00 -2.81 -14.29
C ASN A 43 -17.23 -2.07 -13.20
N HIS A 44 -17.09 -0.76 -13.36
CA HIS A 44 -16.44 0.15 -12.41
C HIS A 44 -17.20 1.49 -12.37
N GLY A 45 -16.93 2.30 -11.34
CA GLY A 45 -17.59 3.58 -11.13
C GLY A 45 -18.90 3.50 -10.34
N GLY A 46 -19.27 2.33 -9.86
CA GLY A 46 -20.37 2.11 -8.92
C GLY A 46 -19.92 2.17 -7.46
N SER A 47 -20.77 1.71 -6.56
CA SER A 47 -20.58 1.75 -5.10
C SER A 47 -20.47 0.36 -4.45
N SER A 48 -20.36 -0.71 -5.25
CA SER A 48 -20.14 -2.04 -4.69
C SER A 48 -18.76 -2.16 -4.05
N ALA A 49 -18.63 -3.04 -3.05
CA ALA A 49 -17.36 -3.24 -2.36
C ALA A 49 -16.21 -3.57 -3.33
N GLY A 50 -16.45 -4.38 -4.35
CA GLY A 50 -15.45 -4.69 -5.37
C GLY A 50 -15.01 -3.47 -6.19
N GLU A 51 -15.88 -2.49 -6.41
CA GLU A 51 -15.58 -1.28 -7.17
C GLU A 51 -14.87 -0.21 -6.34
N THR A 52 -15.12 -0.17 -5.02
CA THR A 52 -14.61 0.86 -4.11
C THR A 52 -13.44 0.43 -3.25
N SER A 53 -13.00 -0.83 -3.32
CA SER A 53 -11.94 -1.38 -2.46
C SER A 53 -10.78 -1.96 -3.28
N PRO A 54 -10.03 -1.13 -4.02
CA PRO A 54 -8.81 -1.57 -4.68
C PRO A 54 -7.72 -1.89 -3.67
N ALA A 55 -6.75 -2.69 -4.08
CA ALA A 55 -5.59 -2.97 -3.25
C ALA A 55 -4.67 -1.75 -3.12
N LEU A 56 -4.10 -1.57 -1.92
CA LEU A 56 -3.02 -0.64 -1.64
C LEU A 56 -1.93 -1.38 -0.88
N LEU A 57 -0.70 -1.33 -1.39
CA LEU A 57 0.46 -1.96 -0.78
C LEU A 57 1.61 -0.96 -0.64
N PHE A 58 2.27 -1.02 0.51
CA PHE A 58 3.52 -0.33 0.79
C PHE A 58 4.58 -1.39 1.02
N MET A 59 5.65 -1.35 0.22
CA MET A 59 6.72 -2.35 0.27
C MET A 59 8.08 -1.68 0.35
N SER A 60 8.94 -2.16 1.23
CA SER A 60 10.33 -1.74 1.33
C SER A 60 11.16 -2.84 1.99
N PRO A 61 12.42 -3.06 1.59
CA PRO A 61 13.32 -3.91 2.34
C PRO A 61 13.51 -3.47 3.80
N LYS A 62 13.42 -2.16 4.07
CA LYS A 62 13.44 -1.64 5.44
C LYS A 62 12.24 -2.07 6.28
N LEU A 63 11.04 -2.16 5.70
CA LEU A 63 9.85 -2.64 6.40
C LEU A 63 10.01 -4.10 6.83
N GLU A 64 10.64 -4.92 6.00
CA GLU A 64 10.99 -6.30 6.35
C GLU A 64 11.95 -6.37 7.55
N ALA A 65 12.97 -5.50 7.57
CA ALA A 65 13.97 -5.45 8.63
C ALA A 65 13.40 -4.96 9.97
N LEU A 66 12.41 -4.08 9.96
CA LEU A 66 11.71 -3.59 11.15
C LEU A 66 10.87 -4.69 11.84
N GLY A 67 10.68 -5.83 11.19
CA GLY A 67 10.46 -7.13 11.78
C GLY A 67 9.29 -7.30 12.76
N LYS A 68 8.37 -6.38 12.87
CA LYS A 68 7.04 -6.72 13.34
C LYS A 68 6.39 -7.51 12.19
N LYS A 69 6.55 -8.83 12.25
CA LYS A 69 5.66 -9.73 11.52
C LYS A 69 4.25 -9.45 12.03
N SER A 70 3.65 -8.41 11.52
CA SER A 70 2.21 -8.33 11.53
C SER A 70 1.80 -9.47 10.62
N GLU A 71 1.44 -10.59 11.21
CA GLU A 71 0.81 -11.65 10.47
C GLU A 71 -0.39 -11.01 9.80
N SER A 72 -0.24 -10.79 8.51
CA SER A 72 -1.37 -10.47 7.66
C SER A 72 -2.07 -11.80 7.39
N PRO A 73 -3.34 -11.81 7.38
CA PRO A 73 -4.30 -10.82 7.82
C PRO A 73 -4.86 -11.15 9.19
N VAL A 74 -5.46 -10.18 9.83
CA VAL A 74 -6.40 -10.44 10.92
C VAL A 74 -7.23 -11.68 10.56
N GLU A 75 -7.40 -12.63 11.51
CA GLU A 75 -8.20 -13.83 11.26
C GLU A 75 -9.46 -13.49 10.47
N PRO A 76 -9.81 -14.27 9.44
CA PRO A 76 -10.95 -13.97 8.60
C PRO A 76 -12.21 -13.92 9.46
N PHE A 77 -12.80 -12.73 9.55
CA PHE A 77 -14.17 -12.62 9.99
C PHE A 77 -15.11 -13.07 8.88
N ASP A 78 -16.33 -13.48 9.21
CA ASP A 78 -17.32 -14.03 8.29
C ASP A 78 -17.62 -13.17 7.05
N ASP A 79 -17.20 -11.91 7.03
CA ASP A 79 -17.42 -10.94 5.97
C ASP A 79 -16.20 -10.71 5.04
N LEU A 80 -15.19 -11.56 5.09
CA LEU A 80 -14.00 -11.52 4.23
C LEU A 80 -13.13 -10.26 4.36
N GLN A 81 -13.21 -9.54 5.46
CA GLN A 81 -12.34 -8.40 5.73
C GLN A 81 -10.97 -8.88 6.25
N TYR A 82 -10.06 -9.15 5.32
CA TYR A 82 -8.72 -9.66 5.63
C TYR A 82 -7.70 -8.55 5.95
N TYR A 83 -7.99 -7.30 5.58
CA TYR A 83 -7.04 -6.20 5.67
C TYR A 83 -7.70 -4.96 6.25
N ARG A 84 -6.87 -4.13 6.88
CA ARG A 84 -7.32 -2.82 7.32
C ARG A 84 -7.76 -1.99 6.13
N THR A 85 -8.90 -1.36 6.25
CA THR A 85 -9.41 -0.41 5.27
C THR A 85 -8.98 0.99 5.65
N ILE A 86 -8.52 1.75 4.66
CA ILE A 86 -8.23 3.18 4.78
C ILE A 86 -9.02 3.94 3.71
N GLU A 87 -9.17 5.24 3.88
CA GLU A 87 -9.77 6.09 2.86
C GLU A 87 -8.73 6.43 1.77
N GLN A 88 -9.15 6.50 0.51
CA GLN A 88 -8.27 6.88 -0.60
C GLN A 88 -7.60 8.25 -0.35
N ALA A 89 -8.32 9.16 0.31
CA ALA A 89 -7.82 10.48 0.66
C ALA A 89 -6.61 10.44 1.61
N ASP A 90 -6.43 9.37 2.40
CA ASP A 90 -5.35 9.22 3.38
C ASP A 90 -3.98 9.00 2.74
N ILE A 91 -3.94 8.57 1.49
CA ILE A 91 -2.71 8.38 0.73
C ILE A 91 -1.95 9.71 0.59
N THR A 92 -2.66 10.79 0.29
CA THR A 92 -2.06 12.10 0.03
C THR A 92 -1.28 12.66 1.22
N PRO A 93 -1.86 12.82 2.43
CA PRO A 93 -1.11 13.33 3.58
C PRO A 93 -0.04 12.34 4.05
N THR A 94 -0.25 11.05 3.88
CA THR A 94 0.72 10.03 4.23
C THR A 94 1.97 10.13 3.37
N LEU A 95 1.83 10.16 2.05
CA LEU A 95 2.97 10.31 1.15
C LEU A 95 3.66 11.68 1.32
N ALA A 96 2.90 12.75 1.51
CA ALA A 96 3.48 14.06 1.79
C ALA A 96 4.33 14.05 3.06
N GLY A 97 3.81 13.44 4.15
CA GLY A 97 4.55 13.30 5.40
C GLY A 97 5.82 12.45 5.25
N LEU A 98 5.73 11.29 4.59
CA LEU A 98 6.88 10.41 4.33
C LEU A 98 7.97 11.08 3.48
N LEU A 99 7.59 11.96 2.55
CA LEU A 99 8.51 12.69 1.68
C LEU A 99 8.98 14.03 2.28
N GLY A 100 8.54 14.40 3.48
CA GLY A 100 8.85 15.68 4.10
C GLY A 100 8.28 16.88 3.35
N MET A 101 7.19 16.68 2.60
CA MET A 101 6.51 17.73 1.84
C MET A 101 5.34 18.31 2.62
N PRO A 102 4.97 19.58 2.39
CA PRO A 102 3.76 20.15 2.95
C PRO A 102 2.52 19.38 2.48
N ILE A 103 1.63 19.07 3.42
CA ILE A 103 0.34 18.47 3.09
C ILE A 103 -0.49 19.50 2.30
N PRO A 104 -1.08 19.12 1.15
CA PRO A 104 -1.93 20.03 0.38
C PRO A 104 -3.10 20.56 1.21
N LEU A 105 -3.35 21.88 1.11
CA LEU A 105 -4.37 22.57 1.92
C LEU A 105 -5.78 21.97 1.83
N ASN A 106 -6.12 21.38 0.68
CA ASN A 106 -7.43 20.77 0.44
C ASN A 106 -7.44 19.26 0.68
N SER A 107 -6.40 18.70 1.31
CA SER A 107 -6.39 17.29 1.69
C SER A 107 -7.45 17.04 2.77
N LEU A 108 -8.33 16.07 2.53
CA LEU A 108 -9.38 15.65 3.48
C LEU A 108 -8.98 14.38 4.26
N GLY A 109 -7.89 13.72 3.83
CA GLY A 109 -7.42 12.51 4.46
C GLY A 109 -6.60 12.76 5.73
N VAL A 110 -6.32 11.68 6.44
CA VAL A 110 -5.46 11.64 7.62
C VAL A 110 -4.21 10.81 7.31
N PHE A 111 -3.13 11.05 8.05
CA PHE A 111 -1.93 10.24 7.96
C PHE A 111 -2.23 8.80 8.41
N ILE A 112 -1.75 7.80 7.67
CA ILE A 112 -1.94 6.38 8.01
C ILE A 112 -1.12 6.06 9.27
N PRO A 113 -1.78 5.75 10.42
CA PRO A 113 -1.10 5.69 11.72
C PRO A 113 -0.02 4.63 11.82
N GLU A 114 -0.11 3.55 11.05
CA GLU A 114 0.86 2.46 11.05
C GLU A 114 2.27 2.94 10.71
N PHE A 115 2.39 4.00 9.94
CA PHE A 115 3.69 4.59 9.63
C PHE A 115 4.29 5.38 10.81
N LEU A 116 3.48 5.79 11.80
CA LEU A 116 3.98 6.48 12.99
C LEU A 116 4.86 5.57 13.86
N ASP A 117 4.52 4.29 13.92
CA ASP A 117 5.30 3.30 14.67
C ASP A 117 6.75 3.18 14.15
N MET A 118 6.98 3.55 12.90
CA MET A 118 8.30 3.51 12.27
C MET A 118 9.20 4.66 12.73
N TRP A 119 8.62 5.83 13.09
CA TRP A 119 9.38 6.95 13.63
C TRP A 119 9.83 6.74 15.08
N GLU A 120 9.08 5.99 15.87
CA GLU A 120 9.47 5.65 17.24
C GLU A 120 10.71 4.76 17.30
N SER A 121 10.95 3.98 16.25
CA SER A 121 12.16 3.14 16.13
C SER A 121 13.41 3.93 15.73
N GLY A 122 13.28 5.21 15.36
CA GLY A 122 14.38 6.07 14.92
C GLY A 122 14.89 5.77 13.51
N GLU A 123 14.18 4.97 12.75
CA GLU A 123 14.54 4.64 11.37
C GLU A 123 13.69 5.45 10.39
N TYR A 124 14.38 6.23 9.53
CA TYR A 124 13.78 7.08 8.50
C TYR A 124 14.03 6.48 7.10
N PHE A 125 13.11 6.71 6.19
CA PHE A 125 13.30 6.44 4.75
C PHE A 125 14.22 7.46 4.11
#